data_4293eb24cb8bc20f094cb875dbb88e07
#
_entry.id   4293eb24cb8bc20f094cb875dbb88e07
#
_cell.length_a   1.000
_cell.length_b   1.000
_cell.length_c   1.000
_cell.angle_alpha   90.00
_cell.angle_beta   90.00
_cell.angle_gamma   90.00
#
_symmetry.space_group_name_H-M   'P 1'
#
loop_
_entity.id
_entity.type
_entity.pdbx_description
1 polymer ?
#
loop_
_entity_poly.entity_id
_entity_poly.type
_entity_poly.pdbx_seq_one_letter_code
_entity_poly.pdbx_strand_id
1 'polypeptide(L)'
;MRYVAALDVGTTTIDLLYPEVGFVEIDPDHLWRIIVKVIKDTLDHNKIDPKNIVCIGISSQRSSFITWNIKTGKYYHRFITWKDQRATALVKEWNQSLTMKGLRMGSRILYTFTRNKRFLAGSVLKFMNLQVTLKLVWVLQNIPGLREAASNGEVAFGGVDCWLLNKLTGKHIMDVSCASATGIFDPFTMEWADWALNILKLPRNIFPEVVDTAGNFGVIPKDIFGAEIPICCSMADQAASLFGSGCFKPGDLKITMGTGTFMNVNTGQEPHASVAGLYPIVGWRIGKEIVYVVEGSSSDTGILIDWAKSIGIVNNVSETSDMANSVKDTDGVYFVPAFSGLQAPINDYTAATGFFGLKPTTKKEHIVRALLESLVFRLQLLHECLCKETSFTYYKIK
;
A
#
# COMPACT_ATOMS: atom_id res chain seq x y z
N MET A 1 22.45 -16.66 23.52
CA MET A 1 21.37 -16.99 22.54
C MET A 1 21.45 -15.96 21.45
N ARG A 2 21.18 -16.32 20.18
CA ARG A 2 21.18 -15.39 19.05
C ARG A 2 19.73 -15.08 18.64
N TYR A 3 19.44 -13.84 18.26
CA TYR A 3 18.10 -13.37 17.91
C TYR A 3 18.07 -12.77 16.52
N VAL A 4 16.93 -12.90 15.85
CA VAL A 4 16.55 -12.14 14.66
C VAL A 4 15.43 -11.21 15.08
N ALA A 5 15.55 -9.92 14.76
CA ALA A 5 14.51 -8.95 15.02
C ALA A 5 13.73 -8.63 13.75
N ALA A 6 12.45 -8.34 13.89
CA ALA A 6 11.60 -7.82 12.83
C ALA A 6 10.96 -6.53 13.31
N LEU A 7 11.01 -5.50 12.47
CA LEU A 7 10.35 -4.21 12.68
C LEU A 7 9.22 -4.07 11.66
N ASP A 8 7.98 -3.99 12.14
CA ASP A 8 6.82 -3.67 11.29
C ASP A 8 6.37 -2.23 11.53
N VAL A 9 6.33 -1.44 10.46
CA VAL A 9 5.95 -0.03 10.49
C VAL A 9 4.63 0.14 9.75
N GLY A 10 3.55 -0.25 10.41
CA GLY A 10 2.17 -0.20 9.90
C GLY A 10 1.47 1.12 10.24
N THR A 11 0.41 1.45 9.49
CA THR A 11 -0.34 2.71 9.65
C THR A 11 -1.14 2.81 10.95
N THR A 12 -1.60 1.69 11.49
CA THR A 12 -2.48 1.64 12.67
C THR A 12 -1.76 1.92 14.00
N THR A 13 -0.44 1.85 14.00
CA THR A 13 0.41 2.04 15.20
C THR A 13 1.04 3.42 15.27
N ILE A 14 0.72 4.31 14.32
CA ILE A 14 1.34 5.62 14.17
C ILE A 14 0.27 6.70 14.23
N ASP A 15 0.54 7.80 14.96
CA ASP A 15 -0.35 8.94 15.00
C ASP A 15 -0.45 9.63 13.63
N LEU A 16 -1.65 9.71 13.10
CA LEU A 16 -1.95 10.42 11.85
C LEU A 16 -2.33 11.86 12.14
N LEU A 17 -1.82 12.76 11.32
CA LEU A 17 -2.12 14.19 11.35
C LEU A 17 -3.05 14.53 10.17
N TYR A 18 -4.02 15.39 10.43
CA TYR A 18 -5.01 15.85 9.46
C TYR A 18 -4.97 17.38 9.34
N PRO A 19 -3.91 17.97 8.73
CA PRO A 19 -3.74 19.42 8.70
C PRO A 19 -4.83 20.14 7.90
N GLU A 20 -5.38 19.51 6.87
CA GLU A 20 -6.46 20.02 6.02
C GLU A 20 -7.38 18.88 5.59
N VAL A 21 -8.54 19.22 5.04
CA VAL A 21 -9.50 18.23 4.52
C VAL A 21 -8.84 17.41 3.40
N GLY A 22 -8.81 16.09 3.57
CA GLY A 22 -8.19 15.16 2.64
C GLY A 22 -6.68 14.99 2.79
N PHE A 23 -6.01 15.77 3.64
CA PHE A 23 -4.59 15.60 3.93
C PHE A 23 -4.42 14.61 5.08
N VAL A 24 -3.52 13.65 4.91
CA VAL A 24 -3.22 12.64 5.93
C VAL A 24 -1.71 12.44 5.99
N GLU A 25 -1.11 12.89 7.07
CA GLU A 25 0.34 12.99 7.24
C GLU A 25 0.85 12.22 8.45
N ILE A 26 2.16 11.91 8.45
CA ILE A 26 2.89 11.39 9.61
C ILE A 26 4.08 12.31 9.88
N ASP A 27 4.28 12.67 11.14
CA ASP A 27 5.47 13.43 11.57
C ASP A 27 6.71 12.53 11.54
N PRO A 28 7.74 12.85 10.73
CA PRO A 28 8.94 12.01 10.62
C PRO A 28 9.74 11.90 11.91
N ASP A 29 9.82 12.98 12.68
CA ASP A 29 10.61 12.99 13.93
C ASP A 29 9.88 12.21 15.02
N HIS A 30 8.55 12.28 15.05
CA HIS A 30 7.74 11.46 15.93
C HIS A 30 7.87 9.97 15.57
N LEU A 31 7.75 9.63 14.29
CA LEU A 31 7.93 8.26 13.80
C LEU A 31 9.30 7.70 14.18
N TRP A 32 10.38 8.48 13.97
CA TRP A 32 11.73 8.08 14.35
C TRP A 32 11.85 7.78 15.84
N ARG A 33 11.35 8.68 16.69
CA ARG A 33 11.38 8.50 18.16
C ARG A 33 10.64 7.23 18.60
N ILE A 34 9.45 6.96 18.00
CA ILE A 34 8.68 5.75 18.31
C ILE A 34 9.45 4.50 17.90
N ILE A 35 10.01 4.46 16.69
CA ILE A 35 10.77 3.29 16.20
C ILE A 35 11.95 3.00 17.12
N VAL A 36 12.76 4.01 17.43
CA VAL A 36 13.91 3.83 18.32
C VAL A 36 13.48 3.38 19.72
N LYS A 37 12.40 3.98 20.24
CA LYS A 37 11.85 3.63 21.54
C LYS A 37 11.35 2.18 21.58
N VAL A 38 10.55 1.75 20.61
CA VAL A 38 9.99 0.39 20.57
C VAL A 38 11.09 -0.66 20.51
N ILE A 39 12.14 -0.43 19.71
CA ILE A 39 13.27 -1.36 19.63
C ILE A 39 13.99 -1.42 21.00
N LYS A 40 14.31 -0.26 21.61
CA LYS A 40 14.98 -0.21 22.92
C LYS A 40 14.13 -0.87 24.01
N ASP A 41 12.85 -0.50 24.11
CA ASP A 41 11.92 -1.07 25.10
C ASP A 41 11.82 -2.60 24.95
N THR A 42 11.81 -3.10 23.70
CA THR A 42 11.76 -4.56 23.43
C THR A 42 13.02 -5.26 23.91
N LEU A 43 14.18 -4.66 23.68
CA LEU A 43 15.46 -5.21 24.14
C LEU A 43 15.55 -5.23 25.66
N ASP A 44 15.20 -4.10 26.30
CA ASP A 44 15.26 -3.93 27.76
C ASP A 44 14.27 -4.85 28.47
N HIS A 45 13.01 -4.91 27.98
CA HIS A 45 11.96 -5.77 28.56
C HIS A 45 12.36 -7.23 28.55
N ASN A 46 12.95 -7.70 27.46
CA ASN A 46 13.37 -9.08 27.29
C ASN A 46 14.82 -9.35 27.77
N LYS A 47 15.50 -8.34 28.30
CA LYS A 47 16.91 -8.41 28.75
C LYS A 47 17.85 -8.95 27.67
N ILE A 48 17.64 -8.50 26.42
CA ILE A 48 18.45 -8.92 25.26
C ILE A 48 19.61 -7.95 25.08
N ASP A 49 20.84 -8.44 25.15
CA ASP A 49 22.01 -7.66 24.73
C ASP A 49 21.95 -7.44 23.22
N PRO A 50 21.98 -6.19 22.71
CA PRO A 50 21.98 -5.86 21.29
C PRO A 50 23.02 -6.63 20.46
N LYS A 51 24.16 -6.99 21.04
CA LYS A 51 25.20 -7.82 20.42
C LYS A 51 24.72 -9.23 20.03
N ASN A 52 23.63 -9.70 20.63
CA ASN A 52 23.04 -10.97 20.31
C ASN A 52 22.05 -10.93 19.15
N ILE A 53 21.76 -9.74 18.60
CA ILE A 53 20.92 -9.61 17.41
C ILE A 53 21.77 -9.89 16.18
N VAL A 54 21.41 -10.92 15.45
CA VAL A 54 22.13 -11.34 14.24
C VAL A 54 21.81 -10.43 13.07
N CYS A 55 20.54 -10.04 12.94
CA CYS A 55 20.05 -9.13 11.92
C CYS A 55 18.65 -8.58 12.26
N ILE A 56 18.28 -7.52 11.56
CA ILE A 56 16.93 -6.96 11.57
C ILE A 56 16.34 -7.06 10.15
N GLY A 57 15.06 -7.45 10.05
CA GLY A 57 14.23 -7.29 8.88
C GLY A 57 13.24 -6.14 9.10
N ILE A 58 12.93 -5.41 8.02
CA ILE A 58 11.99 -4.28 8.01
C ILE A 58 10.77 -4.66 7.18
N SER A 59 9.59 -4.52 7.76
CA SER A 59 8.29 -4.51 7.07
C SER A 59 7.71 -3.11 7.19
N SER A 60 7.21 -2.53 6.10
CA SER A 60 6.67 -1.17 6.15
C SER A 60 5.46 -0.97 5.25
N GLN A 61 4.60 -0.03 5.66
CA GLN A 61 3.48 0.42 4.85
C GLN A 61 3.95 0.97 3.50
N ARG A 62 3.17 0.70 2.45
CA ARG A 62 3.44 1.12 1.07
C ARG A 62 2.78 2.47 0.76
N SER A 63 3.26 3.11 -0.33
CA SER A 63 2.64 4.31 -0.91
C SER A 63 2.53 5.52 0.04
N SER A 64 3.22 5.47 1.18
CA SER A 64 3.48 6.61 2.04
C SER A 64 4.91 7.07 1.80
N PHE A 65 5.12 8.35 1.52
CA PHE A 65 6.41 8.85 1.06
C PHE A 65 6.77 10.20 1.63
N ILE A 66 8.06 10.53 1.55
CA ILE A 66 8.64 11.79 1.96
C ILE A 66 9.74 12.19 0.98
N THR A 67 10.04 13.50 0.90
CA THR A 67 11.24 13.99 0.23
C THR A 67 12.11 14.73 1.25
N TRP A 68 13.42 14.54 1.15
CA TRP A 68 14.40 15.17 2.05
C TRP A 68 15.64 15.62 1.31
N ASN A 69 16.38 16.55 1.89
CA ASN A 69 17.68 16.95 1.37
C ASN A 69 18.69 15.83 1.62
N ILE A 70 19.28 15.28 0.56
CA ILE A 70 20.15 14.09 0.63
C ILE A 70 21.42 14.32 1.45
N LYS A 71 21.89 15.58 1.56
CA LYS A 71 23.13 15.93 2.30
C LYS A 71 22.87 16.18 3.77
N THR A 72 21.76 16.88 4.08
CA THR A 72 21.47 17.32 5.45
C THR A 72 20.50 16.40 6.18
N GLY A 73 19.78 15.54 5.46
CA GLY A 73 18.70 14.70 6.01
C GLY A 73 17.43 15.49 6.38
N LYS A 74 17.40 16.83 6.18
CA LYS A 74 16.23 17.65 6.48
C LYS A 74 15.11 17.38 5.49
N TYR A 75 13.92 17.03 5.97
CA TYR A 75 12.75 16.79 5.11
C TYR A 75 12.10 18.10 4.64
N TYR A 76 11.53 18.08 3.45
CA TYR A 76 10.83 19.22 2.85
C TYR A 76 9.36 19.29 3.26
N HIS A 77 8.77 18.16 3.62
CA HIS A 77 7.40 18.00 4.11
C HIS A 77 7.29 16.76 4.98
N ARG A 78 6.21 16.62 5.75
CA ARG A 78 5.90 15.40 6.49
C ARG A 78 5.61 14.24 5.54
N PHE A 79 5.61 12.99 6.05
CA PHE A 79 5.15 11.88 5.23
C PHE A 79 3.72 12.13 4.74
N ILE A 80 3.52 11.98 3.43
CA ILE A 80 2.22 11.96 2.81
C ILE A 80 1.79 10.50 2.72
N THR A 81 0.71 10.14 3.40
CA THR A 81 0.31 8.74 3.51
C THR A 81 -0.43 8.22 2.29
N TRP A 82 -0.58 6.91 2.20
CA TRP A 82 -1.38 6.27 1.16
C TRP A 82 -2.87 6.67 1.19
N LYS A 83 -3.40 7.09 2.38
CA LYS A 83 -4.78 7.58 2.56
C LYS A 83 -4.99 9.02 2.09
N ASP A 84 -3.91 9.77 1.88
CA ASP A 84 -3.95 11.19 1.55
C ASP A 84 -4.58 11.44 0.18
N GLN A 85 -5.47 12.41 0.10
CA GLN A 85 -6.27 12.73 -1.08
C GLN A 85 -5.95 14.09 -1.71
N ARG A 86 -4.86 14.77 -1.28
CA ARG A 86 -4.49 16.11 -1.78
C ARG A 86 -4.34 16.18 -3.30
N ALA A 87 -4.01 15.07 -3.97
CA ALA A 87 -3.84 15.01 -5.41
C ALA A 87 -5.12 14.65 -6.20
N THR A 88 -6.30 14.56 -5.56
CA THR A 88 -7.54 14.09 -6.20
C THR A 88 -7.91 14.89 -7.45
N ALA A 89 -7.79 16.22 -7.41
CA ALA A 89 -8.06 17.06 -8.57
C ALA A 89 -7.08 16.74 -9.72
N LEU A 90 -5.80 16.61 -9.41
CA LEU A 90 -4.74 16.29 -10.37
C LEU A 90 -4.93 14.88 -10.96
N VAL A 91 -5.34 13.90 -10.15
CA VAL A 91 -5.68 12.54 -10.61
C VAL A 91 -6.83 12.57 -11.61
N LYS A 92 -7.88 13.34 -11.33
CA LYS A 92 -9.02 13.51 -12.24
C LYS A 92 -8.61 14.15 -13.56
N GLU A 93 -7.87 15.24 -13.50
CA GLU A 93 -7.34 15.96 -14.66
C GLU A 93 -6.49 15.05 -15.56
N TRP A 94 -5.49 14.39 -14.98
CA TRP A 94 -4.62 13.49 -15.73
C TRP A 94 -5.36 12.32 -16.37
N ASN A 95 -6.27 11.68 -15.65
CA ASN A 95 -7.05 10.54 -16.19
C ASN A 95 -7.96 10.95 -17.36
N GLN A 96 -8.37 12.20 -17.43
CA GLN A 96 -9.19 12.76 -18.51
C GLN A 96 -8.37 13.37 -19.63
N SER A 97 -7.06 13.57 -19.45
CA SER A 97 -6.17 14.23 -20.41
C SER A 97 -6.06 13.50 -21.75
N LEU A 98 -5.75 14.25 -22.80
CA LEU A 98 -5.47 13.70 -24.12
C LEU A 98 -4.25 12.79 -24.11
N THR A 99 -3.23 13.10 -23.30
CA THR A 99 -2.03 12.30 -23.10
C THR A 99 -2.38 10.89 -22.62
N MET A 100 -3.20 10.78 -21.57
CA MET A 100 -3.61 9.47 -21.04
C MET A 100 -4.55 8.72 -21.99
N LYS A 101 -5.42 9.43 -22.70
CA LYS A 101 -6.27 8.80 -23.74
C LYS A 101 -5.42 8.24 -24.89
N GLY A 102 -4.45 9.03 -25.36
CA GLY A 102 -3.50 8.61 -26.41
C GLY A 102 -2.65 7.42 -25.98
N LEU A 103 -2.11 7.45 -24.74
CA LEU A 103 -1.32 6.35 -24.19
C LEU A 103 -2.13 5.06 -24.12
N ARG A 104 -3.37 5.11 -23.60
CA ARG A 104 -4.25 3.94 -23.53
C ARG A 104 -4.58 3.39 -24.92
N MET A 105 -4.90 4.27 -25.89
CA MET A 105 -5.21 3.87 -27.25
C MET A 105 -3.98 3.26 -27.94
N GLY A 106 -2.82 3.88 -27.87
CA GLY A 106 -1.58 3.36 -28.41
C GLY A 106 -1.19 2.01 -27.81
N SER A 107 -1.33 1.88 -26.49
CA SER A 107 -1.10 0.59 -25.80
C SER A 107 -2.08 -0.49 -26.25
N ARG A 108 -3.36 -0.16 -26.48
CA ARG A 108 -4.34 -1.12 -27.01
C ARG A 108 -3.97 -1.58 -28.41
N ILE A 109 -3.55 -0.67 -29.28
CA ILE A 109 -3.09 -1.00 -30.64
C ILE A 109 -1.86 -1.92 -30.56
N LEU A 110 -0.85 -1.55 -29.79
CA LEU A 110 0.35 -2.36 -29.61
C LEU A 110 0.04 -3.75 -29.04
N TYR A 111 -0.87 -3.84 -28.07
CA TYR A 111 -1.33 -5.13 -27.55
C TYR A 111 -1.97 -6.00 -28.63
N THR A 112 -2.78 -5.43 -29.51
CA THR A 112 -3.44 -6.19 -30.59
C THR A 112 -2.43 -6.89 -31.49
N PHE A 113 -1.30 -6.24 -31.78
CA PHE A 113 -0.24 -6.80 -32.63
C PHE A 113 0.76 -7.69 -31.88
N THR A 114 1.16 -7.30 -30.65
CA THR A 114 2.25 -7.96 -29.94
C THR A 114 1.80 -9.00 -28.91
N ARG A 115 0.55 -8.91 -28.45
CA ARG A 115 -0.01 -9.70 -27.33
C ARG A 115 0.79 -9.58 -26.04
N ASN A 116 1.67 -8.58 -25.92
CA ASN A 116 2.48 -8.36 -24.73
C ASN A 116 1.63 -7.80 -23.59
N LYS A 117 1.63 -8.48 -22.44
CA LYS A 117 0.85 -8.14 -21.24
C LYS A 117 1.11 -6.72 -20.71
N ARG A 118 2.32 -6.18 -20.91
CA ARG A 118 2.65 -4.79 -20.55
C ARG A 118 1.76 -3.78 -21.29
N PHE A 119 1.52 -3.99 -22.57
CA PHE A 119 0.63 -3.13 -23.36
C PHE A 119 -0.84 -3.32 -22.98
N LEU A 120 -1.23 -4.54 -22.56
CA LEU A 120 -2.56 -4.77 -22.00
C LEU A 120 -2.76 -3.91 -20.73
N ALA A 121 -1.82 -3.95 -19.79
CA ALA A 121 -1.83 -3.12 -18.60
C ALA A 121 -1.87 -1.61 -18.95
N GLY A 122 -1.04 -1.18 -19.93
CA GLY A 122 -1.05 0.20 -20.42
C GLY A 122 -2.38 0.64 -21.01
N SER A 123 -3.14 -0.26 -21.64
CA SER A 123 -4.44 0.05 -22.26
C SER A 123 -5.56 0.41 -21.27
N VAL A 124 -5.39 0.06 -20.00
CA VAL A 124 -6.34 0.34 -18.91
C VAL A 124 -5.73 1.22 -17.82
N LEU A 125 -4.53 1.71 -18.02
CA LEU A 125 -3.79 2.49 -17.02
C LEU A 125 -4.61 3.71 -16.55
N LYS A 126 -4.73 3.82 -15.24
CA LYS A 126 -5.33 4.97 -14.54
C LYS A 126 -4.46 5.33 -13.34
N PHE A 127 -4.31 6.62 -13.10
CA PHE A 127 -3.74 7.10 -11.85
C PHE A 127 -4.77 7.00 -10.71
N MET A 128 -4.30 6.69 -9.52
CA MET A 128 -5.12 6.55 -8.32
C MET A 128 -4.50 7.34 -7.16
N ASN A 129 -5.34 7.87 -6.26
CA ASN A 129 -4.87 8.56 -5.06
C ASN A 129 -4.07 7.65 -4.11
N LEU A 130 -4.31 6.34 -4.16
CA LEU A 130 -3.56 5.36 -3.40
C LEU A 130 -2.06 5.37 -3.76
N GLN A 131 -1.72 5.64 -5.02
CA GLN A 131 -0.35 5.64 -5.52
C GLN A 131 0.40 6.93 -5.16
N VAL A 132 1.72 6.82 -5.13
CA VAL A 132 2.63 7.97 -4.89
C VAL A 132 2.63 8.94 -6.07
N THR A 133 2.46 8.44 -7.29
CA THR A 133 2.73 9.09 -8.57
C THR A 133 2.29 10.56 -8.63
N LEU A 134 0.99 10.83 -8.53
CA LEU A 134 0.49 12.21 -8.67
C LEU A 134 0.58 13.01 -7.37
N LYS A 135 0.70 12.35 -6.22
CA LYS A 135 1.05 13.05 -4.97
C LYS A 135 2.47 13.62 -5.03
N LEU A 136 3.43 12.90 -5.63
CA LEU A 136 4.79 13.41 -5.83
C LEU A 136 4.82 14.58 -6.84
N VAL A 137 4.03 14.51 -7.91
CA VAL A 137 3.85 15.64 -8.84
C VAL A 137 3.30 16.84 -8.08
N TRP A 138 2.27 16.65 -7.25
CA TRP A 138 1.68 17.72 -6.43
C TRP A 138 2.73 18.35 -5.50
N VAL A 139 3.51 17.56 -4.81
CA VAL A 139 4.58 18.01 -3.90
C VAL A 139 5.60 18.89 -4.64
N LEU A 140 6.08 18.44 -5.79
CA LEU A 140 7.04 19.20 -6.59
C LEU A 140 6.45 20.51 -7.17
N GLN A 141 5.13 20.61 -7.27
CA GLN A 141 4.45 21.82 -7.73
C GLN A 141 4.13 22.80 -6.60
N ASN A 142 3.84 22.31 -5.39
CA ASN A 142 3.27 23.12 -4.33
C ASN A 142 4.26 23.41 -3.18
N ILE A 143 5.35 22.66 -3.04
CA ILE A 143 6.37 22.94 -2.01
C ILE A 143 7.38 23.94 -2.58
N PRO A 144 7.50 25.16 -2.01
CA PRO A 144 8.41 26.18 -2.52
C PRO A 144 9.86 25.72 -2.58
N GLY A 145 10.54 25.95 -3.71
CA GLY A 145 11.95 25.63 -3.92
C GLY A 145 12.26 24.13 -4.13
N LEU A 146 11.30 23.22 -3.89
CA LEU A 146 11.57 21.78 -3.97
C LEU A 146 11.92 21.31 -5.40
N ARG A 147 11.24 21.84 -6.41
CA ARG A 147 11.52 21.49 -7.82
C ARG A 147 12.93 21.94 -8.24
N GLU A 148 13.36 23.11 -7.80
CA GLU A 148 14.71 23.61 -8.06
C GLU A 148 15.75 22.76 -7.34
N ALA A 149 15.57 22.49 -6.05
CA ALA A 149 16.45 21.60 -5.29
C ALA A 149 16.54 20.19 -5.92
N ALA A 150 15.42 19.66 -6.43
CA ALA A 150 15.40 18.38 -7.14
C ALA A 150 16.22 18.42 -8.43
N SER A 151 16.12 19.50 -9.20
CA SER A 151 16.91 19.70 -10.41
C SER A 151 18.41 19.80 -10.12
N ASN A 152 18.75 20.36 -8.96
CA ASN A 152 20.13 20.51 -8.49
C ASN A 152 20.72 19.22 -7.88
N GLY A 153 19.94 18.12 -7.81
CA GLY A 153 20.39 16.86 -7.22
C GLY A 153 20.48 16.87 -5.69
N GLU A 154 19.74 17.75 -5.03
CA GLU A 154 19.77 17.89 -3.57
C GLU A 154 18.64 17.11 -2.88
N VAL A 155 17.70 16.56 -3.64
CA VAL A 155 16.51 15.89 -3.11
C VAL A 155 16.64 14.38 -3.25
N ALA A 156 16.32 13.69 -2.17
CA ALA A 156 16.01 12.27 -2.16
C ALA A 156 14.50 12.07 -1.97
N PHE A 157 13.94 11.12 -2.70
CA PHE A 157 12.59 10.61 -2.55
C PHE A 157 12.63 9.20 -1.97
N GLY A 158 11.67 8.85 -1.11
CA GLY A 158 11.53 7.48 -0.63
C GLY A 158 10.24 7.21 0.11
N GLY A 159 9.89 5.93 0.19
CA GLY A 159 8.88 5.42 1.09
C GLY A 159 9.36 5.42 2.54
N VAL A 160 8.52 4.91 3.44
CA VAL A 160 8.87 4.75 4.87
C VAL A 160 10.10 3.85 5.01
N ASP A 161 10.15 2.74 4.26
CA ASP A 161 11.30 1.83 4.18
C ASP A 161 12.59 2.52 3.78
N CYS A 162 12.55 3.23 2.66
CA CYS A 162 13.73 3.90 2.09
C CYS A 162 14.25 5.01 3.03
N TRP A 163 13.36 5.83 3.59
CA TRP A 163 13.73 6.86 4.56
C TRP A 163 14.32 6.24 5.84
N LEU A 164 13.72 5.15 6.32
CA LEU A 164 14.21 4.45 7.52
C LEU A 164 15.58 3.82 7.27
N LEU A 165 15.79 3.18 6.11
CA LEU A 165 17.08 2.65 5.69
C LEU A 165 18.13 3.75 5.60
N ASN A 166 17.77 4.91 5.05
CA ASN A 166 18.67 6.06 5.00
C ASN A 166 19.04 6.57 6.42
N LYS A 167 18.07 6.67 7.33
CA LYS A 167 18.30 7.05 8.72
C LYS A 167 19.18 6.06 9.49
N LEU A 168 18.99 4.77 9.26
CA LEU A 168 19.69 3.70 9.97
C LEU A 168 21.08 3.39 9.39
N THR A 169 21.27 3.54 8.08
CA THR A 169 22.49 3.05 7.40
C THR A 169 23.16 4.05 6.48
N GLY A 170 22.55 5.21 6.26
CA GLY A 170 23.00 6.22 5.30
C GLY A 170 22.74 5.87 3.83
N LYS A 171 22.18 4.70 3.50
CA LYS A 171 21.94 4.28 2.12
C LYS A 171 20.60 4.81 1.60
N HIS A 172 20.57 5.29 0.35
CA HIS A 172 19.37 5.70 -0.36
C HIS A 172 18.92 4.58 -1.30
N ILE A 173 18.33 3.54 -0.75
CA ILE A 173 17.90 2.32 -1.42
C ILE A 173 16.45 1.98 -1.04
N MET A 174 15.75 1.28 -1.90
CA MET A 174 14.37 0.83 -1.70
C MET A 174 14.22 -0.62 -2.12
N ASP A 175 13.49 -1.40 -1.35
CA ASP A 175 13.12 -2.76 -1.75
C ASP A 175 12.18 -2.75 -2.96
N VAL A 176 12.32 -3.76 -3.82
CA VAL A 176 11.55 -3.87 -5.04
C VAL A 176 10.04 -3.98 -4.82
N SER A 177 9.60 -4.58 -3.70
CA SER A 177 8.17 -4.70 -3.38
C SER A 177 7.56 -3.34 -3.00
N CYS A 178 8.29 -2.51 -2.27
CA CYS A 178 7.91 -1.13 -1.96
C CYS A 178 7.96 -0.25 -3.22
N ALA A 179 9.00 -0.38 -4.05
CA ALA A 179 9.14 0.37 -5.30
C ALA A 179 7.96 0.10 -6.25
N SER A 180 7.59 -1.16 -6.43
CA SER A 180 6.50 -1.56 -7.34
C SER A 180 5.13 -1.01 -6.92
N ALA A 181 4.92 -0.76 -5.64
CA ALA A 181 3.67 -0.18 -5.13
C ALA A 181 3.56 1.35 -5.31
N THR A 182 4.62 2.02 -5.75
CA THR A 182 4.60 3.48 -5.95
C THR A 182 3.73 3.95 -7.11
N GLY A 183 3.48 3.07 -8.09
CA GLY A 183 2.83 3.39 -9.36
C GLY A 183 3.74 4.07 -10.40
N ILE A 184 5.04 4.19 -10.10
CA ILE A 184 6.07 4.78 -10.98
C ILE A 184 7.10 3.72 -11.41
N PHE A 185 7.23 2.64 -10.66
CA PHE A 185 8.07 1.50 -11.01
C PHE A 185 7.32 0.58 -11.97
N ASP A 186 8.00 0.14 -13.02
CA ASP A 186 7.43 -0.76 -14.03
C ASP A 186 7.76 -2.22 -13.67
N PRO A 187 6.78 -3.01 -13.19
CA PRO A 187 7.04 -4.39 -12.78
C PRO A 187 7.36 -5.32 -13.96
N PHE A 188 7.10 -4.90 -15.21
CA PHE A 188 7.42 -5.68 -16.39
C PHE A 188 8.89 -5.53 -16.83
N THR A 189 9.51 -4.38 -16.54
CA THR A 189 10.92 -4.12 -16.86
C THR A 189 11.82 -4.15 -15.62
N MET A 190 11.22 -4.16 -14.43
CA MET A 190 11.91 -4.11 -13.14
C MET A 190 12.76 -2.84 -12.94
N GLU A 191 12.28 -1.72 -13.46
CA GLU A 191 12.95 -0.42 -13.43
C GLU A 191 11.94 0.71 -13.14
N TRP A 192 12.45 1.87 -12.73
CA TRP A 192 11.65 3.09 -12.72
C TRP A 192 11.18 3.40 -14.13
N ALA A 193 9.90 3.73 -14.30
CA ALA A 193 9.27 3.94 -15.59
C ALA A 193 9.68 5.29 -16.21
N ASP A 194 10.85 5.39 -16.84
CA ASP A 194 11.41 6.63 -17.40
C ASP A 194 10.43 7.34 -18.34
N TRP A 195 9.63 6.58 -19.11
CA TRP A 195 8.58 7.16 -19.95
C TRP A 195 7.54 7.94 -19.13
N ALA A 196 7.16 7.43 -17.94
CA ALA A 196 6.20 8.10 -17.05
C ALA A 196 6.87 9.29 -16.34
N LEU A 197 8.12 9.14 -15.90
CA LEU A 197 8.90 10.23 -15.31
C LEU A 197 8.99 11.42 -16.27
N ASN A 198 9.28 11.17 -17.55
CA ASN A 198 9.37 12.20 -18.58
C ASN A 198 8.02 12.91 -18.82
N ILE A 199 6.92 12.15 -18.96
CA ILE A 199 5.58 12.71 -19.16
C ILE A 199 5.14 13.56 -17.97
N LEU A 200 5.42 13.09 -16.74
CA LEU A 200 5.04 13.74 -15.49
C LEU A 200 6.05 14.81 -15.06
N LYS A 201 7.16 14.98 -15.79
CA LYS A 201 8.27 15.89 -15.47
C LYS A 201 8.82 15.65 -14.06
N LEU A 202 8.98 14.38 -13.69
CA LEU A 202 9.59 13.97 -12.44
C LEU A 202 11.10 13.76 -12.65
N PRO A 203 11.97 14.38 -11.84
CA PRO A 203 13.42 14.24 -11.98
C PRO A 203 13.86 12.81 -11.61
N ARG A 204 14.58 12.14 -12.54
CA ARG A 204 15.04 10.75 -12.31
C ARG A 204 16.03 10.61 -11.14
N ASN A 205 16.81 11.64 -10.89
CA ASN A 205 17.90 11.69 -9.90
C ASN A 205 17.41 11.68 -8.43
N ILE A 206 16.13 11.91 -8.18
CA ILE A 206 15.59 11.88 -6.80
C ILE A 206 15.25 10.45 -6.33
N PHE A 207 15.10 9.50 -7.27
CA PHE A 207 14.66 8.14 -6.98
C PHE A 207 15.80 7.26 -6.46
N PRO A 208 15.52 6.39 -5.45
CA PRO A 208 16.51 5.49 -4.90
C PRO A 208 16.91 4.39 -5.88
N GLU A 209 18.03 3.75 -5.59
CA GLU A 209 18.38 2.46 -6.18
C GLU A 209 17.39 1.40 -5.68
N VAL A 210 16.88 0.56 -6.58
CA VAL A 210 15.96 -0.53 -6.24
C VAL A 210 16.74 -1.83 -6.09
N VAL A 211 16.61 -2.43 -4.91
CA VAL A 211 17.36 -3.62 -4.51
C VAL A 211 16.45 -4.82 -4.27
N ASP A 212 17.04 -6.00 -4.13
CA ASP A 212 16.34 -7.24 -3.77
C ASP A 212 15.74 -7.14 -2.36
N THR A 213 14.67 -7.89 -2.11
CA THR A 213 13.98 -7.93 -0.83
C THR A 213 14.85 -8.50 0.31
N ALA A 214 15.75 -9.42 -0.01
CA ALA A 214 16.74 -9.95 0.93
C ALA A 214 18.15 -9.69 0.41
N GLY A 215 19.02 -9.17 1.28
CA GLY A 215 20.40 -8.83 0.92
C GLY A 215 21.07 -7.91 1.92
N ASN A 216 22.05 -7.15 1.47
CA ASN A 216 22.82 -6.22 2.30
C ASN A 216 22.23 -4.81 2.23
N PHE A 217 21.35 -4.49 3.16
CA PHE A 217 20.77 -3.14 3.30
C PHE A 217 21.67 -2.19 4.10
N GLY A 218 22.75 -2.68 4.67
CA GLY A 218 23.69 -1.92 5.49
C GLY A 218 23.72 -2.40 6.94
N VAL A 219 24.44 -1.65 7.76
CA VAL A 219 24.60 -1.93 9.19
C VAL A 219 24.14 -0.73 9.99
N ILE A 220 23.31 -0.96 10.98
CA ILE A 220 22.91 0.06 11.95
C ILE A 220 24.12 0.34 12.83
N PRO A 221 24.57 1.61 12.96
CA PRO A 221 25.74 1.94 13.75
C PRO A 221 25.49 1.76 15.25
N LYS A 222 26.57 1.52 16.00
CA LYS A 222 26.56 1.19 17.43
C LYS A 222 25.89 2.26 18.31
N ASP A 223 25.96 3.52 17.92
CA ASP A 223 25.44 4.66 18.70
C ASP A 223 23.91 4.67 18.81
N ILE A 224 23.19 3.98 17.92
CA ILE A 224 21.71 3.93 17.94
C ILE A 224 21.20 2.91 18.97
N PHE A 225 21.72 1.66 18.93
CA PHE A 225 21.23 0.55 19.77
C PHE A 225 22.30 -0.14 20.64
N GLY A 226 23.52 0.38 20.67
CA GLY A 226 24.60 -0.17 21.50
C GLY A 226 25.45 -1.24 20.83
N ALA A 227 25.07 -1.71 19.65
CA ALA A 227 25.83 -2.68 18.85
C ALA A 227 25.66 -2.39 17.35
N GLU A 228 26.58 -2.88 16.54
CA GLU A 228 26.42 -2.92 15.08
C GLU A 228 25.44 -4.04 14.71
N ILE A 229 24.35 -3.71 14.01
CA ILE A 229 23.31 -4.68 13.67
C ILE A 229 23.05 -4.62 12.16
N PRO A 230 23.28 -5.72 11.41
CA PRO A 230 22.99 -5.78 9.99
C PRO A 230 21.48 -5.72 9.70
N ILE A 231 21.11 -5.02 8.61
CA ILE A 231 19.77 -5.11 8.03
C ILE A 231 19.85 -6.04 6.82
N CYS A 232 19.13 -7.16 6.86
CA CYS A 232 19.22 -8.24 5.86
C CYS A 232 17.98 -8.37 4.97
N CYS A 233 16.91 -7.68 5.32
CA CYS A 233 15.64 -7.73 4.59
C CYS A 233 14.89 -6.41 4.74
N SER A 234 14.29 -5.96 3.65
CA SER A 234 13.25 -4.93 3.67
C SER A 234 12.13 -5.36 2.73
N MET A 235 10.88 -5.19 3.13
CA MET A 235 9.73 -5.69 2.39
C MET A 235 8.49 -4.84 2.66
N ALA A 236 7.64 -4.70 1.66
CA ALA A 236 6.32 -4.10 1.83
C ALA A 236 5.44 -4.97 2.76
N ASP A 237 4.67 -4.35 3.65
CA ASP A 237 3.86 -5.00 4.68
C ASP A 237 2.93 -6.10 4.14
N GLN A 238 2.22 -5.84 3.05
CA GLN A 238 1.32 -6.82 2.44
C GLN A 238 2.09 -7.99 1.80
N ALA A 239 3.24 -7.73 1.22
CA ALA A 239 4.12 -8.76 0.67
C ALA A 239 4.76 -9.60 1.79
N ALA A 240 5.23 -8.96 2.86
CA ALA A 240 5.76 -9.63 4.06
C ALA A 240 4.70 -10.54 4.69
N SER A 241 3.48 -10.05 4.79
CA SER A 241 2.35 -10.81 5.31
C SER A 241 1.96 -11.99 4.41
N LEU A 242 2.02 -11.84 3.07
CA LEU A 242 1.79 -12.93 2.12
C LEU A 242 2.87 -14.02 2.27
N PHE A 243 4.15 -13.61 2.33
CA PHE A 243 5.29 -14.50 2.56
C PHE A 243 5.18 -15.21 3.91
N GLY A 244 4.96 -14.47 5.00
CA GLY A 244 4.83 -15.02 6.35
C GLY A 244 3.61 -15.93 6.54
N SER A 245 2.57 -15.79 5.70
CA SER A 245 1.42 -16.71 5.65
C SER A 245 1.71 -18.00 4.85
N GLY A 246 2.92 -18.17 4.30
CA GLY A 246 3.30 -19.34 3.52
C GLY A 246 2.62 -19.43 2.16
N CYS A 247 2.34 -18.30 1.54
CA CYS A 247 1.72 -18.20 0.19
C CYS A 247 2.82 -18.20 -0.88
N PHE A 248 3.52 -19.31 -1.05
CA PHE A 248 4.69 -19.44 -1.92
C PHE A 248 4.39 -19.93 -3.33
N LYS A 249 3.21 -20.52 -3.55
CA LYS A 249 2.86 -21.10 -4.85
C LYS A 249 1.95 -20.18 -5.64
N PRO A 250 2.05 -20.18 -6.98
CA PRO A 250 1.06 -19.50 -7.82
C PRO A 250 -0.36 -19.96 -7.48
N GLY A 251 -1.27 -19.03 -7.30
CA GLY A 251 -2.65 -19.27 -6.86
C GLY A 251 -2.84 -19.26 -5.33
N ASP A 252 -1.79 -19.21 -4.52
CA ASP A 252 -1.96 -18.97 -3.08
C ASP A 252 -2.50 -17.57 -2.86
N LEU A 253 -3.58 -17.49 -2.09
CA LEU A 253 -4.35 -16.27 -1.82
C LEU A 253 -4.31 -15.93 -0.34
N LYS A 254 -4.08 -14.66 -0.04
CA LYS A 254 -4.21 -14.10 1.31
C LYS A 254 -5.20 -12.96 1.33
N ILE A 255 -6.04 -12.91 2.35
CA ILE A 255 -6.95 -11.81 2.63
C ILE A 255 -6.56 -11.18 3.97
N THR A 256 -6.28 -9.88 3.93
CA THR A 256 -6.06 -9.08 5.14
C THR A 256 -7.26 -8.18 5.36
N MET A 257 -7.91 -8.31 6.51
CA MET A 257 -9.03 -7.47 6.93
C MET A 257 -8.58 -6.61 8.11
N GLY A 258 -8.32 -5.35 7.85
CA GLY A 258 -7.95 -4.34 8.85
C GLY A 258 -8.80 -3.08 8.65
N THR A 259 -8.20 -1.90 8.66
CA THR A 259 -8.88 -0.64 8.30
C THR A 259 -9.50 -0.72 6.89
N GLY A 260 -8.75 -1.30 5.94
CA GLY A 260 -9.22 -1.74 4.63
C GLY A 260 -9.03 -3.24 4.46
N THR A 261 -9.57 -3.80 3.39
CA THR A 261 -9.34 -5.19 2.98
C THR A 261 -8.38 -5.22 1.81
N PHE A 262 -7.40 -6.12 1.89
CA PHE A 262 -6.43 -6.38 0.81
C PHE A 262 -6.47 -7.87 0.48
N MET A 263 -6.69 -8.16 -0.79
CA MET A 263 -6.64 -9.51 -1.33
C MET A 263 -5.40 -9.63 -2.21
N ASN A 264 -4.44 -10.44 -1.79
CA ASN A 264 -3.17 -10.65 -2.46
C ASN A 264 -3.07 -12.07 -2.99
N VAL A 265 -2.74 -12.22 -4.27
CA VAL A 265 -2.56 -13.52 -4.92
C VAL A 265 -1.17 -13.61 -5.50
N ASN A 266 -0.45 -14.66 -5.14
CA ASN A 266 0.81 -15.01 -5.77
C ASN A 266 0.55 -15.42 -7.23
N THR A 267 1.12 -14.70 -8.20
CA THR A 267 0.98 -14.99 -9.63
C THR A 267 2.21 -15.70 -10.22
N GLY A 268 3.18 -16.06 -9.37
CA GLY A 268 4.43 -16.70 -9.80
C GLY A 268 5.42 -15.71 -10.41
N GLN A 269 6.11 -16.14 -11.44
CA GLN A 269 7.23 -15.41 -12.04
C GLN A 269 6.83 -14.41 -13.13
N GLU A 270 5.55 -14.25 -13.41
CA GLU A 270 5.05 -13.32 -14.42
C GLU A 270 4.05 -12.32 -13.83
N PRO A 271 4.18 -11.02 -14.16
CA PRO A 271 3.21 -10.03 -13.75
C PRO A 271 1.85 -10.28 -14.44
N HIS A 272 0.78 -10.21 -13.65
CA HIS A 272 -0.58 -10.32 -14.17
C HIS A 272 -1.09 -8.95 -14.62
N ALA A 273 -1.51 -8.83 -15.89
CA ALA A 273 -2.14 -7.61 -16.41
C ALA A 273 -3.65 -7.70 -16.26
N SER A 274 -4.21 -7.06 -15.24
CA SER A 274 -5.65 -7.02 -15.00
C SER A 274 -6.33 -5.93 -15.83
N VAL A 275 -7.53 -6.22 -16.33
CA VAL A 275 -8.42 -5.26 -17.00
C VAL A 275 -9.53 -4.76 -16.08
N ALA A 276 -9.74 -5.40 -14.94
CA ALA A 276 -10.78 -5.07 -13.97
C ALA A 276 -10.32 -4.10 -12.86
N GLY A 277 -9.07 -3.65 -12.89
CA GLY A 277 -8.53 -2.67 -11.94
C GLY A 277 -7.80 -3.28 -10.74
N LEU A 278 -7.48 -4.57 -10.80
CA LEU A 278 -6.44 -5.15 -9.96
C LEU A 278 -5.08 -4.69 -10.50
N TYR A 279 -4.07 -4.60 -9.65
CA TYR A 279 -2.78 -4.12 -10.11
C TYR A 279 -1.65 -5.11 -9.79
N PRO A 280 -0.73 -5.31 -10.78
CA PRO A 280 0.43 -6.14 -10.56
C PRO A 280 1.47 -5.39 -9.73
N ILE A 281 2.00 -6.05 -8.73
CA ILE A 281 3.12 -5.60 -7.92
C ILE A 281 4.14 -6.72 -7.80
N VAL A 282 5.36 -6.38 -7.44
CA VAL A 282 6.37 -7.37 -7.07
C VAL A 282 6.14 -7.75 -5.61
N GLY A 283 5.93 -9.03 -5.33
CA GLY A 283 5.84 -9.56 -3.98
C GLY A 283 7.21 -9.57 -3.31
N TRP A 284 8.18 -10.25 -3.95
CA TRP A 284 9.58 -10.26 -3.52
C TRP A 284 10.52 -10.62 -4.67
N ARG A 285 11.77 -10.24 -4.51
CA ARG A 285 12.89 -10.72 -5.32
C ARG A 285 14.01 -11.15 -4.38
N ILE A 286 14.40 -12.43 -4.46
CA ILE A 286 15.44 -13.03 -3.63
C ILE A 286 16.39 -13.79 -4.54
N GLY A 287 17.54 -13.20 -4.84
CA GLY A 287 18.48 -13.73 -5.82
C GLY A 287 17.85 -13.84 -7.22
N LYS A 288 17.70 -15.07 -7.72
CA LYS A 288 17.10 -15.32 -9.05
C LYS A 288 15.58 -15.49 -9.02
N GLU A 289 15.00 -15.66 -7.84
CA GLU A 289 13.56 -15.82 -7.68
C GLU A 289 12.87 -14.46 -7.67
N ILE A 290 11.92 -14.26 -8.57
CA ILE A 290 11.01 -13.12 -8.57
C ILE A 290 9.61 -13.68 -8.45
N VAL A 291 8.84 -13.15 -7.49
CA VAL A 291 7.43 -13.48 -7.32
C VAL A 291 6.61 -12.22 -7.49
N TYR A 292 5.66 -12.29 -8.41
CA TYR A 292 4.67 -11.25 -8.62
C TYR A 292 3.40 -11.54 -7.84
N VAL A 293 2.69 -10.49 -7.53
CA VAL A 293 1.43 -10.52 -6.79
C VAL A 293 0.43 -9.65 -7.53
N VAL A 294 -0.78 -10.12 -7.66
CA VAL A 294 -1.91 -9.26 -8.04
C VAL A 294 -2.66 -8.87 -6.78
N GLU A 295 -3.00 -7.61 -6.68
CA GLU A 295 -3.69 -7.07 -5.52
C GLU A 295 -5.03 -6.46 -5.90
N GLY A 296 -6.07 -6.81 -5.14
CA GLY A 296 -7.35 -6.13 -5.08
C GLY A 296 -7.58 -5.57 -3.70
N SER A 297 -8.20 -4.40 -3.60
CA SER A 297 -8.45 -3.76 -2.31
C SER A 297 -9.87 -3.21 -2.19
N SER A 298 -10.33 -3.11 -0.94
CA SER A 298 -11.50 -2.33 -0.54
C SER A 298 -11.09 -1.43 0.61
N SER A 299 -11.22 -0.13 0.44
CA SER A 299 -10.75 0.86 1.43
C SER A 299 -11.62 0.88 2.68
N ASP A 300 -12.88 0.49 2.55
CA ASP A 300 -13.90 0.64 3.59
C ASP A 300 -14.19 -0.71 4.26
N THR A 301 -13.43 -1.06 5.30
CA THR A 301 -13.63 -2.29 6.09
C THR A 301 -13.76 -1.95 7.57
N GLY A 302 -12.68 -1.89 8.34
CA GLY A 302 -12.73 -1.56 9.76
C GLY A 302 -13.33 -0.18 10.04
N ILE A 303 -13.11 0.78 9.13
CA ILE A 303 -13.68 2.12 9.24
C ILE A 303 -15.22 2.12 9.27
N LEU A 304 -15.87 1.14 8.66
CA LEU A 304 -17.34 0.99 8.71
C LEU A 304 -17.81 0.63 10.12
N ILE A 305 -17.07 -0.21 10.81
CA ILE A 305 -17.38 -0.63 12.17
C ILE A 305 -17.13 0.53 13.15
N ASP A 306 -16.03 1.25 12.97
CA ASP A 306 -15.73 2.45 13.76
C ASP A 306 -16.80 3.53 13.56
N TRP A 307 -17.24 3.73 12.31
CA TRP A 307 -18.34 4.63 11.99
C TRP A 307 -19.65 4.18 12.66
N ALA A 308 -20.01 2.90 12.55
CA ALA A 308 -21.22 2.37 13.19
C ALA A 308 -21.21 2.59 14.71
N LYS A 309 -20.04 2.48 15.35
CA LYS A 309 -19.83 2.84 16.75
C LYS A 309 -20.01 4.34 16.98
N SER A 310 -19.40 5.17 16.15
CA SER A 310 -19.42 6.64 16.33
C SER A 310 -20.84 7.24 16.25
N ILE A 311 -21.73 6.62 15.45
CA ILE A 311 -23.13 7.05 15.31
C ILE A 311 -24.12 6.26 16.21
N GLY A 312 -23.61 5.41 17.11
CA GLY A 312 -24.41 4.71 18.12
C GLY A 312 -25.22 3.50 17.61
N ILE A 313 -24.87 2.94 16.43
CA ILE A 313 -25.44 1.66 15.96
C ILE A 313 -24.94 0.52 16.87
N VAL A 314 -23.65 0.53 17.23
CA VAL A 314 -23.08 -0.41 18.20
C VAL A 314 -22.37 0.37 19.31
N ASN A 315 -22.36 -0.18 20.54
CA ASN A 315 -21.63 0.43 21.65
C ASN A 315 -20.17 -0.03 21.66
N ASN A 316 -19.94 -1.31 21.36
CA ASN A 316 -18.62 -1.90 21.31
C ASN A 316 -18.46 -2.74 20.04
N VAL A 317 -17.29 -2.67 19.42
CA VAL A 317 -16.96 -3.46 18.22
C VAL A 317 -17.08 -4.96 18.49
N SER A 318 -16.74 -5.42 19.69
CA SER A 318 -16.84 -6.85 20.08
C SER A 318 -18.28 -7.41 20.06
N GLU A 319 -19.30 -6.54 20.11
CA GLU A 319 -20.72 -6.95 20.12
C GLU A 319 -21.25 -7.26 18.70
N THR A 320 -20.54 -6.83 17.66
CA THR A 320 -21.05 -6.86 16.27
C THR A 320 -21.40 -8.29 15.82
N SER A 321 -20.55 -9.28 16.15
CA SER A 321 -20.79 -10.68 15.79
C SER A 321 -22.03 -11.26 16.50
N ASP A 322 -22.20 -11.00 17.78
CA ASP A 322 -23.34 -11.49 18.55
C ASP A 322 -24.64 -10.83 18.08
N MET A 323 -24.61 -9.51 17.84
CA MET A 323 -25.74 -8.80 17.25
C MET A 323 -26.16 -9.37 15.90
N ALA A 324 -25.19 -9.57 14.98
CA ALA A 324 -25.47 -10.12 13.66
C ALA A 324 -26.01 -11.55 13.72
N ASN A 325 -25.53 -12.37 14.66
CA ASN A 325 -25.97 -13.75 14.84
C ASN A 325 -27.31 -13.87 15.59
N SER A 326 -27.78 -12.80 16.26
CA SER A 326 -29.05 -12.80 16.96
C SER A 326 -30.28 -12.74 16.03
N VAL A 327 -30.07 -12.44 14.75
CA VAL A 327 -31.09 -12.43 13.70
C VAL A 327 -30.81 -13.50 12.64
N LYS A 328 -31.87 -14.05 12.06
CA LYS A 328 -31.75 -15.11 11.04
C LYS A 328 -31.05 -14.64 9.78
N ASP A 329 -31.41 -13.44 9.30
CA ASP A 329 -30.89 -12.81 8.07
C ASP A 329 -30.99 -11.27 8.22
N THR A 330 -30.72 -10.52 7.16
CA THR A 330 -30.81 -9.07 7.16
C THR A 330 -32.21 -8.51 7.00
N ASP A 331 -33.25 -9.35 6.91
CA ASP A 331 -34.62 -8.99 6.55
C ASP A 331 -34.72 -8.12 5.28
N GLY A 332 -33.84 -8.39 4.31
CA GLY A 332 -33.76 -7.66 3.03
C GLY A 332 -33.07 -6.31 3.11
N VAL A 333 -32.39 -6.01 4.21
CA VAL A 333 -31.54 -4.82 4.32
C VAL A 333 -30.18 -5.09 3.68
N TYR A 334 -29.74 -4.18 2.83
CA TYR A 334 -28.41 -4.19 2.22
C TYR A 334 -27.68 -2.90 2.52
N PHE A 335 -26.37 -2.99 2.70
CA PHE A 335 -25.49 -1.84 2.86
C PHE A 335 -24.50 -1.76 1.70
N VAL A 336 -24.32 -0.59 1.11
CA VAL A 336 -23.28 -0.31 0.11
C VAL A 336 -22.12 0.39 0.80
N PRO A 337 -20.96 -0.27 0.97
CA PRO A 337 -19.80 0.27 1.68
C PRO A 337 -18.93 1.11 0.74
N ALA A 338 -19.31 2.38 0.55
CA ALA A 338 -18.68 3.25 -0.45
C ALA A 338 -18.28 4.62 0.11
N PHE A 339 -17.78 4.71 1.36
CA PHE A 339 -17.26 5.98 1.90
C PHE A 339 -16.12 6.54 1.05
N SER A 340 -15.31 5.65 0.48
CA SER A 340 -14.22 5.97 -0.45
C SER A 340 -14.57 5.64 -1.92
N GLY A 341 -15.86 5.54 -2.24
CA GLY A 341 -16.34 4.99 -3.50
C GLY A 341 -16.18 3.46 -3.58
N LEU A 342 -16.47 2.88 -4.73
CA LEU A 342 -16.33 1.45 -4.99
C LEU A 342 -15.08 1.21 -5.86
N GLN A 343 -14.04 0.60 -5.27
CA GLN A 343 -12.81 0.21 -5.96
C GLN A 343 -13.06 -0.99 -6.89
N ALA A 344 -11.99 -1.63 -7.34
CA ALA A 344 -12.07 -2.83 -8.20
C ALA A 344 -13.12 -3.86 -7.69
N PRO A 345 -13.81 -4.54 -8.58
CA PRO A 345 -13.80 -4.41 -10.05
C PRO A 345 -14.75 -3.32 -10.59
N ILE A 346 -15.50 -2.63 -9.76
CA ILE A 346 -16.51 -1.63 -10.15
C ILE A 346 -15.82 -0.33 -10.61
N ASN A 347 -14.82 0.13 -9.85
CA ASN A 347 -14.02 1.33 -10.14
C ASN A 347 -14.85 2.61 -10.29
N ASP A 348 -15.92 2.75 -9.47
CA ASP A 348 -16.74 3.96 -9.35
C ASP A 348 -16.42 4.70 -8.04
N TYR A 349 -15.59 5.71 -8.12
CA TYR A 349 -15.19 6.53 -6.98
C TYR A 349 -16.22 7.61 -6.62
N THR A 350 -17.34 7.67 -7.35
CA THR A 350 -18.48 8.57 -7.07
C THR A 350 -19.66 7.85 -6.44
N ALA A 351 -19.58 6.53 -6.31
CA ALA A 351 -20.60 5.74 -5.66
C ALA A 351 -20.85 6.21 -4.22
N ALA A 352 -22.12 6.31 -3.86
CA ALA A 352 -22.53 6.73 -2.53
C ALA A 352 -22.74 5.54 -1.60
N THR A 353 -22.37 5.73 -0.33
CA THR A 353 -22.74 4.80 0.75
C THR A 353 -24.23 4.90 1.07
N GLY A 354 -24.88 3.77 1.34
CA GLY A 354 -26.30 3.79 1.70
C GLY A 354 -26.84 2.46 2.19
N PHE A 355 -27.91 2.54 2.96
CA PHE A 355 -28.76 1.40 3.30
C PHE A 355 -29.94 1.32 2.35
N PHE A 356 -30.29 0.11 1.93
CA PHE A 356 -31.41 -0.19 1.07
C PHE A 356 -32.27 -1.28 1.71
N GLY A 357 -33.58 -1.26 1.44
CA GLY A 357 -34.50 -2.28 1.95
C GLY A 357 -34.91 -2.09 3.40
N LEU A 358 -34.72 -0.90 4.00
CA LEU A 358 -35.20 -0.59 5.35
C LEU A 358 -36.73 -0.64 5.43
N LYS A 359 -37.23 -1.21 6.51
CA LYS A 359 -38.67 -1.36 6.83
C LYS A 359 -38.94 -0.80 8.24
N PRO A 360 -40.21 -0.48 8.59
CA PRO A 360 -40.56 -0.10 9.96
C PRO A 360 -40.21 -1.15 11.01
N THR A 361 -40.05 -2.42 10.59
CA THR A 361 -39.70 -3.56 11.46
C THR A 361 -38.20 -3.81 11.53
N THR A 362 -37.38 -3.08 10.77
CA THR A 362 -35.92 -3.24 10.78
C THR A 362 -35.32 -2.92 12.15
N LYS A 363 -34.55 -3.85 12.68
CA LYS A 363 -33.87 -3.71 13.98
C LYS A 363 -32.38 -3.35 13.76
N LYS A 364 -31.74 -2.86 14.84
CA LYS A 364 -30.29 -2.58 14.82
C LYS A 364 -29.46 -3.80 14.40
N GLU A 365 -29.86 -4.99 14.83
CA GLU A 365 -29.22 -6.26 14.55
C GLU A 365 -29.23 -6.57 13.05
N HIS A 366 -30.32 -6.26 12.32
CA HIS A 366 -30.38 -6.38 10.86
C HIS A 366 -29.42 -5.41 10.17
N ILE A 367 -29.31 -4.18 10.69
CA ILE A 367 -28.37 -3.16 10.18
C ILE A 367 -26.92 -3.61 10.38
N VAL A 368 -26.56 -4.10 11.58
CA VAL A 368 -25.22 -4.60 11.88
C VAL A 368 -24.87 -5.80 11.00
N ARG A 369 -25.81 -6.72 10.82
CA ARG A 369 -25.63 -7.87 9.94
C ARG A 369 -25.42 -7.44 8.48
N ALA A 370 -26.21 -6.51 7.97
CA ALA A 370 -26.04 -5.98 6.61
C ALA A 370 -24.69 -5.27 6.41
N LEU A 371 -24.19 -4.56 7.44
CA LEU A 371 -22.85 -3.99 7.43
C LEU A 371 -21.78 -5.07 7.28
N LEU A 372 -21.82 -6.13 8.10
CA LEU A 372 -20.83 -7.22 8.05
C LEU A 372 -20.94 -8.01 6.74
N GLU A 373 -22.14 -8.34 6.28
CA GLU A 373 -22.33 -9.05 5.01
C GLU A 373 -21.83 -8.23 3.80
N SER A 374 -21.94 -6.90 3.84
CA SER A 374 -21.46 -6.04 2.78
C SER A 374 -19.94 -6.18 2.53
N LEU A 375 -19.16 -6.40 3.60
CA LEU A 375 -17.72 -6.65 3.51
C LEU A 375 -17.43 -7.97 2.79
N VAL A 376 -18.22 -9.01 3.10
CA VAL A 376 -18.11 -10.33 2.46
C VAL A 376 -18.49 -10.24 0.98
N PHE A 377 -19.54 -9.50 0.64
CA PHE A 377 -19.94 -9.29 -0.76
C PHE A 377 -18.83 -8.56 -1.56
N ARG A 378 -18.14 -7.60 -0.95
CA ARG A 378 -16.99 -6.94 -1.58
C ARG A 378 -15.84 -7.93 -1.83
N LEU A 379 -15.54 -8.79 -0.86
CA LEU A 379 -14.54 -9.86 -1.02
C LEU A 379 -14.94 -10.83 -2.13
N GLN A 380 -16.19 -11.24 -2.16
CA GLN A 380 -16.72 -12.13 -3.19
C GLN A 380 -16.54 -11.54 -4.60
N LEU A 381 -16.88 -10.26 -4.79
CA LEU A 381 -16.68 -9.56 -6.07
C LEU A 381 -15.21 -9.54 -6.51
N LEU A 382 -14.29 -9.28 -5.58
CA LEU A 382 -12.85 -9.31 -5.86
C LEU A 382 -12.38 -10.72 -6.23
N HIS A 383 -12.84 -11.73 -5.49
CA HIS A 383 -12.52 -13.13 -5.76
C HIS A 383 -13.05 -13.60 -7.13
N GLU A 384 -14.31 -13.28 -7.45
CA GLU A 384 -14.88 -13.59 -8.76
C GLU A 384 -14.12 -12.92 -9.92
N CYS A 385 -13.68 -11.68 -9.70
CA CYS A 385 -12.84 -10.97 -10.65
C CYS A 385 -11.52 -11.72 -10.89
N LEU A 386 -10.82 -12.10 -9.81
CA LEU A 386 -9.60 -12.89 -9.89
C LEU A 386 -9.81 -14.21 -10.62
N CYS A 387 -10.87 -14.94 -10.29
CA CYS A 387 -11.21 -16.22 -10.97
C CYS A 387 -11.46 -16.05 -12.48
N LYS A 388 -12.03 -14.91 -12.88
CA LYS A 388 -12.29 -14.62 -14.31
C LYS A 388 -11.04 -14.20 -15.08
N GLU A 389 -10.12 -13.52 -14.42
CA GLU A 389 -8.90 -12.98 -15.04
C GLU A 389 -7.72 -13.93 -15.00
N THR A 390 -7.68 -14.85 -14.04
CA THR A 390 -6.59 -15.80 -13.85
C THR A 390 -7.06 -17.22 -14.10
N SER A 391 -6.17 -18.07 -14.59
CA SER A 391 -6.42 -19.52 -14.71
C SER A 391 -6.07 -20.28 -13.43
N PHE A 392 -5.83 -19.59 -12.32
CA PHE A 392 -5.45 -20.24 -11.07
C PHE A 392 -6.63 -20.95 -10.43
N THR A 393 -6.38 -22.12 -9.89
CA THR A 393 -7.26 -22.77 -8.93
C THR A 393 -6.79 -22.36 -7.54
N TYR A 394 -7.64 -21.67 -6.80
CA TYR A 394 -7.33 -21.19 -5.47
C TYR A 394 -7.48 -22.32 -4.45
N TYR A 395 -6.37 -23.00 -4.15
CA TYR A 395 -6.37 -24.14 -3.24
C TYR A 395 -6.35 -23.73 -1.78
N LYS A 396 -5.88 -22.51 -1.48
CA LYS A 396 -5.63 -22.08 -0.12
C LYS A 396 -5.88 -20.58 0.04
N ILE A 397 -6.82 -20.27 0.90
CA ILE A 397 -7.08 -18.89 1.35
C ILE A 397 -6.53 -18.77 2.78
N LYS A 398 -5.69 -17.76 2.99
CA LYS A 398 -5.06 -17.46 4.28
C LYS A 398 -5.57 -16.13 4.83
#